data_9ab68d7ff2de909de362b51e5fc975f7
#
_entry.id   9ab68d7ff2de909de362b51e5fc975f7
#
_cell.length_a   1.000
_cell.length_b   1.000
_cell.length_c   1.000
_cell.angle_alpha   90.00
_cell.angle_beta   90.00
_cell.angle_gamma   90.00
#
_symmetry.space_group_name_H-M   'P 1'
#
loop_
_entity.id
_entity.type
_entity.pdbx_description
1 polymer ?
#
loop_
_entity_poly.entity_id
_entity_poly.type
_entity_poly.pdbx_seq_one_letter_code
_entity_poly.pdbx_strand_id
1 'polypeptide(L)'
;IISNNAGGYSFVKSGANGRITRYRFNSNMALPGRYIYLRDNDANDYWSASWQPVGKPLDTYKSTCRHGTAYTVISAEYSGIRSDVTYYVPDGATHEVWRAIITNNSDRPRNLSAFGFVEFTNEDNYEQDQVNLQYSLFISRTAFEQNKMMQYISEYSEKDATSRFFGMVGAPITAYNGSLEHFIGSYRTYSNPIAVESGHCDNELNYNSNSCGALQTELTLQPGESKELIFVLGRKTSAEADEILHTYETPGKVDAEVAALKQFWHEKLNHFSVETPSEAFNNMINVWNAYQCFITFIWSRAASFIYCGLRNGYGYRDTVQDIQGIIHLDPELAAEKIRFMLSAQVDNGGGLPLVKFNHNAGHENTPDDPEYVKETGHPSYRADDALWLFPTIAKYVGESGNAAFYDEVIVYANGGEDTVYDHLKRAIQFLSLIHISEPTRQEAIS
;
A
#
# COMPACT_ATOMS: atom_id res chain seq x y z
N ILE A 1 1.87 0.10 -2.69
CA ILE A 1 3.26 0.51 -3.02
C ILE A 1 3.62 -0.06 -4.38
N ILE A 2 4.10 0.77 -5.30
CA ILE A 2 4.45 0.38 -6.66
C ILE A 2 5.78 1.00 -7.09
N SER A 3 6.64 0.21 -7.73
CA SER A 3 7.88 0.68 -8.36
C SER A 3 7.65 1.12 -9.80
N ASN A 4 8.68 1.72 -10.40
CA ASN A 4 8.70 2.05 -11.83
C ASN A 4 8.60 0.83 -12.78
N ASN A 5 8.70 -0.38 -12.25
CA ASN A 5 8.60 -1.64 -12.98
C ASN A 5 7.42 -2.52 -12.50
N ALA A 6 6.39 -1.90 -11.90
CA ALA A 6 5.19 -2.55 -11.36
C ALA A 6 5.45 -3.55 -10.20
N GLY A 7 6.68 -3.66 -9.72
CA GLY A 7 6.99 -4.40 -8.50
C GLY A 7 6.41 -3.72 -7.26
N GLY A 8 6.23 -4.46 -6.19
CA GLY A 8 5.72 -3.94 -4.92
C GLY A 8 4.63 -4.80 -4.32
N TYR A 9 3.80 -4.22 -3.48
CA TYR A 9 2.77 -4.95 -2.76
C TYR A 9 1.51 -4.10 -2.53
N SER A 10 0.40 -4.79 -2.31
CA SER A 10 -0.90 -4.22 -1.97
C SER A 10 -1.35 -4.68 -0.60
N PHE A 11 -2.03 -3.79 0.11
CA PHE A 11 -2.58 -4.07 1.43
C PHE A 11 -3.84 -3.25 1.71
N VAL A 12 -4.66 -3.73 2.64
CA VAL A 12 -5.78 -2.98 3.25
C VAL A 12 -5.43 -2.75 4.72
N LYS A 13 -5.77 -1.61 5.29
CA LYS A 13 -5.46 -1.18 6.66
C LYS A 13 -3.97 -0.94 6.89
N SER A 14 -3.13 -1.97 6.97
CA SER A 14 -1.68 -1.81 7.17
C SER A 14 -0.88 -2.84 6.39
N GLY A 15 0.36 -2.48 6.06
CA GLY A 15 1.29 -3.39 5.39
C GLY A 15 1.74 -4.59 6.23
N ALA A 16 1.53 -4.53 7.55
CA ALA A 16 1.84 -5.61 8.47
C ALA A 16 0.67 -6.59 8.65
N ASN A 17 -0.57 -6.08 8.66
CA ASN A 17 -1.78 -6.86 8.88
C ASN A 17 -2.87 -6.44 7.92
N GLY A 18 -3.00 -7.12 6.82
CA GLY A 18 -3.97 -6.81 5.76
C GLY A 18 -3.33 -6.92 4.38
N ARG A 19 -2.24 -7.65 4.26
CA ARG A 19 -1.59 -7.93 2.99
C ARG A 19 -2.54 -8.62 2.03
N ILE A 20 -2.48 -8.19 0.78
CA ILE A 20 -3.17 -8.85 -0.33
C ILE A 20 -2.16 -9.60 -1.17
N THR A 21 -1.09 -8.92 -1.58
CA THR A 21 -0.03 -9.52 -2.41
C THR A 21 1.23 -9.76 -1.59
N ARG A 22 1.92 -10.85 -1.90
CA ARG A 22 3.20 -11.17 -1.30
C ARG A 22 4.27 -10.16 -1.72
N TYR A 23 5.15 -9.83 -0.80
CA TYR A 23 6.33 -9.02 -1.04
C TYR A 23 7.51 -9.58 -0.25
N ARG A 24 8.65 -9.67 -0.91
CA ARG A 24 9.91 -10.12 -0.32
C ARG A 24 10.89 -8.95 -0.32
N PHE A 25 11.52 -8.69 0.81
CA PHE A 25 12.47 -7.58 0.97
C PHE A 25 13.87 -7.89 0.41
N ASN A 26 14.01 -8.93 -0.39
CA ASN A 26 15.26 -9.26 -1.05
C ASN A 26 15.37 -8.51 -2.39
N SER A 27 16.10 -7.41 -2.41
CA SER A 27 16.25 -6.53 -3.57
C SER A 27 17.03 -7.13 -4.74
N ASN A 28 17.73 -8.26 -4.53
CA ASN A 28 18.54 -8.91 -5.57
C ASN A 28 17.74 -9.94 -6.40
N MET A 29 16.48 -10.15 -6.06
CA MET A 29 15.59 -11.08 -6.76
C MET A 29 14.52 -10.31 -7.54
N ALA A 30 13.92 -10.94 -8.54
CA ALA A 30 12.70 -10.44 -9.14
C ALA A 30 11.64 -10.26 -8.06
N LEU A 31 11.19 -9.04 -7.86
CA LEU A 31 10.20 -8.70 -6.84
C LEU A 31 8.82 -9.20 -7.25
N PRO A 32 8.01 -9.73 -6.35
CA PRO A 32 6.57 -9.86 -6.59
C PRO A 32 5.97 -8.50 -6.93
N GLY A 33 4.97 -8.51 -7.80
CA GLY A 33 4.37 -7.25 -8.26
C GLY A 33 3.05 -7.47 -8.97
N ARG A 34 2.67 -6.45 -9.73
CA ARG A 34 1.46 -6.36 -10.53
C ARG A 34 1.84 -6.56 -11.99
N TYR A 35 2.00 -7.79 -12.42
CA TYR A 35 2.59 -8.07 -13.72
C TYR A 35 1.54 -8.38 -14.78
N ILE A 36 1.74 -7.80 -15.96
CA ILE A 36 1.03 -8.14 -17.19
C ILE A 36 2.08 -8.64 -18.15
N TYR A 37 2.01 -9.94 -18.48
CA TYR A 37 2.84 -10.52 -19.51
C TYR A 37 2.09 -10.47 -20.84
N LEU A 38 2.83 -10.21 -21.90
CA LEU A 38 2.36 -10.27 -23.28
C LEU A 38 3.20 -11.30 -24.02
N ARG A 39 2.54 -12.13 -24.81
CA ARG A 39 3.20 -13.13 -25.66
C ARG A 39 2.70 -12.97 -27.09
N ASP A 40 3.64 -12.89 -28.02
CA ASP A 40 3.36 -13.02 -29.45
C ASP A 40 3.32 -14.51 -29.80
N ASN A 41 2.13 -14.99 -30.10
CA ASN A 41 1.91 -16.41 -30.42
C ASN A 41 2.51 -16.83 -31.76
N ASP A 42 2.64 -15.88 -32.70
CA ASP A 42 3.22 -16.14 -34.04
C ASP A 42 4.76 -16.21 -33.94
N ALA A 43 5.38 -15.38 -33.11
CA ALA A 43 6.82 -15.34 -32.92
C ALA A 43 7.34 -16.26 -31.79
N ASN A 44 6.46 -16.80 -30.97
CA ASN A 44 6.80 -17.53 -29.73
C ASN A 44 7.72 -16.72 -28.80
N ASP A 45 7.51 -15.42 -28.73
CA ASP A 45 8.28 -14.52 -27.86
C ASP A 45 7.37 -13.84 -26.85
N TYR A 46 7.88 -13.54 -25.66
CA TYR A 46 7.11 -12.93 -24.58
C TYR A 46 7.90 -11.88 -23.83
N TRP A 47 7.19 -10.92 -23.21
CA TRP A 47 7.75 -9.83 -22.43
C TRP A 47 6.77 -9.37 -21.37
N SER A 48 7.20 -8.46 -20.49
CA SER A 48 6.32 -7.80 -19.52
C SER A 48 5.97 -6.40 -19.98
N ALA A 49 4.73 -5.95 -19.73
CA ALA A 49 4.28 -4.59 -20.01
C ALA A 49 5.04 -3.50 -19.19
N SER A 50 5.78 -3.91 -18.16
CA SER A 50 6.54 -3.05 -17.24
C SER A 50 8.05 -3.28 -17.28
N TRP A 51 8.59 -3.87 -18.36
CA TRP A 51 9.95 -4.34 -18.53
C TRP A 51 10.31 -5.51 -17.62
N GLN A 52 10.39 -5.32 -16.30
CA GLN A 52 10.45 -6.45 -15.37
C GLN A 52 9.07 -7.12 -15.22
N PRO A 53 9.06 -8.44 -14.92
CA PRO A 53 10.19 -9.27 -14.50
C PRO A 53 10.94 -9.94 -15.65
N VAL A 54 10.47 -9.89 -16.89
CA VAL A 54 11.13 -10.58 -18.03
C VAL A 54 12.45 -9.94 -18.40
N GLY A 55 12.53 -8.60 -18.46
CA GLY A 55 13.78 -7.89 -18.65
C GLY A 55 14.39 -8.00 -20.03
N LYS A 56 13.63 -7.75 -21.11
CA LYS A 56 14.15 -7.71 -22.47
C LYS A 56 15.32 -6.70 -22.60
N PRO A 57 16.26 -6.89 -23.54
CA PRO A 57 17.37 -5.95 -23.77
C PRO A 57 16.86 -4.52 -24.04
N LEU A 58 17.46 -3.52 -23.37
CA LEU A 58 16.99 -2.13 -23.42
C LEU A 58 17.24 -1.41 -24.77
N ASP A 59 18.03 -1.98 -25.63
CA ASP A 59 18.19 -1.52 -27.03
C ASP A 59 16.97 -1.83 -27.89
N THR A 60 16.21 -2.88 -27.54
CA THR A 60 15.00 -3.31 -28.26
C THR A 60 13.71 -3.03 -27.49
N TYR A 61 13.79 -2.78 -26.20
CA TYR A 61 12.65 -2.49 -25.32
C TYR A 61 12.68 -1.06 -24.83
N LYS A 62 11.62 -0.31 -25.08
CA LYS A 62 11.49 1.08 -24.60
C LYS A 62 10.42 1.15 -23.53
N SER A 63 10.72 1.81 -22.43
CA SER A 63 9.72 2.08 -21.39
C SER A 63 9.90 3.43 -20.72
N THR A 64 8.80 3.98 -20.24
CA THR A 64 8.75 5.17 -19.40
C THR A 64 7.79 4.92 -18.26
N CYS A 65 8.12 5.49 -17.10
CA CYS A 65 7.23 5.49 -15.94
C CYS A 65 6.95 6.92 -15.51
N ARG A 66 5.70 7.22 -15.23
CA ARG A 66 5.25 8.49 -14.65
C ARG A 66 4.46 8.20 -13.38
N HIS A 67 5.01 8.60 -12.26
CA HIS A 67 4.28 8.65 -11.00
C HIS A 67 3.54 9.97 -10.88
N GLY A 68 2.22 9.91 -10.78
CA GLY A 68 1.38 11.05 -10.42
C GLY A 68 0.93 10.96 -8.96
N THR A 69 0.08 11.88 -8.55
CA THR A 69 -0.57 11.85 -7.24
C THR A 69 -1.64 10.77 -7.23
N ALA A 70 -1.40 9.69 -6.45
CA ALA A 70 -2.23 8.49 -6.30
C ALA A 70 -2.41 7.62 -7.57
N TYR A 71 -1.64 7.83 -8.63
CA TYR A 71 -1.63 6.95 -9.79
C TYR A 71 -0.23 6.79 -10.39
N THR A 72 -0.02 5.72 -11.15
CA THR A 72 1.22 5.46 -11.88
C THR A 72 0.89 5.00 -13.29
N VAL A 73 1.58 5.55 -14.30
CA VAL A 73 1.48 5.11 -15.69
C VAL A 73 2.81 4.54 -16.13
N ILE A 74 2.80 3.28 -16.58
CA ILE A 74 3.95 2.64 -17.19
C ILE A 74 3.62 2.41 -18.67
N SER A 75 4.40 3.03 -19.54
CA SER A 75 4.28 2.87 -21.00
C SER A 75 5.46 2.09 -21.51
N ALA A 76 5.22 1.07 -22.33
CA ALA A 76 6.27 0.24 -22.91
C ALA A 76 6.00 -0.08 -24.36
N GLU A 77 7.07 -0.29 -25.13
CA GLU A 77 7.00 -0.74 -26.51
C GLU A 77 8.08 -1.78 -26.80
N TYR A 78 7.64 -2.92 -27.30
CA TYR A 78 8.51 -4.01 -27.73
C TYR A 78 7.89 -4.72 -28.94
N SER A 79 8.75 -5.04 -29.94
CA SER A 79 8.34 -5.79 -31.14
C SER A 79 7.13 -5.18 -31.88
N GLY A 80 6.97 -3.84 -31.86
CA GLY A 80 5.85 -3.13 -32.48
C GLY A 80 4.53 -3.22 -31.70
N ILE A 81 4.54 -3.77 -30.50
CA ILE A 81 3.40 -3.75 -29.57
C ILE A 81 3.68 -2.73 -28.46
N ARG A 82 2.76 -1.79 -28.31
CA ARG A 82 2.77 -0.81 -27.22
C ARG A 82 1.79 -1.22 -26.13
N SER A 83 2.18 -1.05 -24.90
CA SER A 83 1.32 -1.17 -23.72
C SER A 83 1.39 0.08 -22.87
N ASP A 84 0.24 0.65 -22.52
CA ASP A 84 0.11 1.76 -21.57
C ASP A 84 -0.72 1.26 -20.40
N VAL A 85 -0.09 1.12 -19.22
CA VAL A 85 -0.78 0.59 -18.03
C VAL A 85 -0.87 1.66 -16.96
N THR A 86 -2.11 1.98 -16.56
CA THR A 86 -2.40 2.91 -15.48
C THR A 86 -2.79 2.12 -14.24
N TYR A 87 -2.06 2.33 -13.14
CA TYR A 87 -2.29 1.73 -11.82
C TYR A 87 -2.78 2.80 -10.86
N TYR A 88 -3.87 2.55 -10.15
CA TYR A 88 -4.40 3.46 -9.14
C TYR A 88 -5.32 2.73 -8.16
N VAL A 89 -5.63 3.39 -7.05
CA VAL A 89 -6.68 3.00 -6.11
C VAL A 89 -7.74 4.10 -6.13
N PRO A 90 -9.00 3.80 -6.44
CA PRO A 90 -10.07 4.79 -6.36
C PRO A 90 -10.23 5.32 -4.93
N ASP A 91 -10.62 6.58 -4.78
CA ASP A 91 -10.81 7.16 -3.46
C ASP A 91 -11.86 6.41 -2.65
N GLY A 92 -11.55 6.12 -1.38
CA GLY A 92 -12.38 5.35 -0.47
C GLY A 92 -12.53 3.85 -0.80
N ALA A 93 -11.88 3.34 -1.86
CA ALA A 93 -11.99 1.94 -2.26
C ALA A 93 -11.01 1.02 -1.53
N THR A 94 -11.39 -0.25 -1.42
CA THR A 94 -10.55 -1.36 -0.92
C THR A 94 -10.09 -2.30 -2.04
N HIS A 95 -9.98 -1.75 -3.25
CA HIS A 95 -9.44 -2.44 -4.43
C HIS A 95 -8.57 -1.50 -5.24
N GLU A 96 -7.63 -2.04 -5.97
CA GLU A 96 -6.80 -1.32 -6.94
C GLU A 96 -7.19 -1.73 -8.36
N VAL A 97 -6.94 -0.84 -9.30
CA VAL A 97 -7.28 -0.99 -10.72
C VAL A 97 -6.03 -0.85 -11.57
N TRP A 98 -5.86 -1.75 -12.54
CA TRP A 98 -4.82 -1.68 -13.57
C TRP A 98 -5.50 -1.65 -14.93
N ARG A 99 -5.52 -0.50 -15.58
CA ARG A 99 -6.01 -0.36 -16.94
C ARG A 99 -4.86 -0.51 -17.92
N ALA A 100 -4.86 -1.55 -18.72
CA ALA A 100 -3.88 -1.79 -19.76
C ALA A 100 -4.51 -1.52 -21.15
N ILE A 101 -3.92 -0.60 -21.89
CA ILE A 101 -4.23 -0.39 -23.32
C ILE A 101 -3.10 -1.00 -24.12
N ILE A 102 -3.41 -2.03 -24.90
CA ILE A 102 -2.46 -2.76 -25.73
C ILE A 102 -2.72 -2.39 -27.18
N THR A 103 -1.73 -1.82 -27.86
CA THR A 103 -1.83 -1.29 -29.23
C THR A 103 -0.86 -1.99 -30.15
N ASN A 104 -1.35 -2.43 -31.30
CA ASN A 104 -0.50 -2.95 -32.38
C ASN A 104 0.00 -1.80 -33.27
N ASN A 105 1.24 -1.37 -33.07
CA ASN A 105 1.91 -0.35 -33.89
C ASN A 105 2.67 -0.97 -35.11
N SER A 106 2.60 -2.30 -35.30
CA SER A 106 3.22 -2.95 -36.45
C SER A 106 2.32 -2.86 -37.68
N ASP A 107 2.86 -3.22 -38.84
CA ASP A 107 2.20 -3.19 -40.13
C ASP A 107 1.41 -4.47 -40.47
N ARG A 108 1.34 -5.43 -39.53
CA ARG A 108 0.66 -6.73 -39.71
C ARG A 108 -0.26 -7.04 -38.54
N PRO A 109 -1.29 -7.87 -38.75
CA PRO A 109 -2.07 -8.43 -37.66
C PRO A 109 -1.19 -9.17 -36.64
N ARG A 110 -1.51 -9.10 -35.34
CA ARG A 110 -0.78 -9.78 -34.28
C ARG A 110 -1.73 -10.62 -33.44
N ASN A 111 -1.33 -11.85 -33.18
CA ASN A 111 -2.01 -12.77 -32.26
C ASN A 111 -1.25 -12.81 -30.94
N LEU A 112 -1.85 -12.25 -29.89
CA LEU A 112 -1.20 -12.10 -28.60
C LEU A 112 -1.97 -12.85 -27.52
N SER A 113 -1.26 -13.44 -26.58
CA SER A 113 -1.82 -13.83 -25.28
C SER A 113 -1.41 -12.78 -24.24
N ALA A 114 -2.37 -12.30 -23.44
CA ALA A 114 -2.11 -11.42 -22.32
C ALA A 114 -2.41 -12.16 -21.00
N PHE A 115 -1.49 -12.05 -20.02
CA PHE A 115 -1.59 -12.69 -18.72
C PHE A 115 -1.48 -11.62 -17.62
N GLY A 116 -2.58 -11.36 -16.90
CA GLY A 116 -2.52 -10.60 -15.67
C GLY A 116 -2.09 -11.51 -14.51
N PHE A 117 -1.16 -11.08 -13.68
CA PHE A 117 -0.59 -11.92 -12.63
C PHE A 117 -0.35 -11.18 -11.32
N VAL A 118 -0.73 -11.82 -10.21
CA VAL A 118 -0.37 -11.48 -8.83
C VAL A 118 -0.01 -12.73 -8.04
N GLU A 119 0.93 -12.61 -7.11
CA GLU A 119 1.13 -13.62 -6.07
C GLU A 119 0.39 -13.15 -4.81
N PHE A 120 -0.58 -13.92 -4.33
CA PHE A 120 -1.27 -13.64 -3.08
C PHE A 120 -0.40 -14.00 -1.87
N THR A 121 -0.57 -13.28 -0.77
CA THR A 121 -0.13 -13.79 0.53
C THR A 121 -1.03 -14.93 0.97
N ASN A 122 -0.48 -15.90 1.71
CA ASN A 122 -1.28 -16.98 2.29
C ASN A 122 -1.83 -16.63 3.67
N GLU A 123 -1.41 -15.49 4.23
CA GLU A 123 -1.80 -15.00 5.54
C GLU A 123 -1.88 -13.47 5.50
N ASP A 124 -2.79 -12.86 6.26
CA ASP A 124 -2.92 -11.41 6.39
C ASP A 124 -1.73 -10.77 7.08
N ASN A 125 -1.25 -11.44 8.13
CA ASN A 125 -0.12 -10.99 8.90
C ASN A 125 1.20 -11.29 8.18
N TYR A 126 1.98 -10.25 7.93
CA TYR A 126 3.26 -10.37 7.22
C TYR A 126 4.23 -11.32 7.92
N GLU A 127 4.33 -11.24 9.25
CA GLU A 127 5.26 -12.07 10.01
C GLU A 127 4.85 -13.54 9.93
N GLN A 128 3.58 -13.85 10.07
CA GLN A 128 3.06 -15.21 9.96
C GLN A 128 3.24 -15.77 8.54
N ASP A 129 2.97 -14.99 7.51
CA ASP A 129 3.17 -15.40 6.11
C ASP A 129 4.63 -15.74 5.78
N GLN A 130 5.60 -15.09 6.44
CA GLN A 130 7.03 -15.31 6.20
C GLN A 130 7.66 -16.32 7.16
N VAL A 131 7.28 -16.32 8.43
CA VAL A 131 7.91 -17.13 9.48
C VAL A 131 7.21 -18.47 9.63
N ASN A 132 5.88 -18.51 9.57
CA ASN A 132 5.10 -19.73 9.74
C ASN A 132 4.59 -20.27 8.39
N LEU A 133 5.47 -20.31 7.40
CA LEU A 133 5.13 -20.66 6.03
C LEU A 133 4.46 -22.05 5.90
N GLN A 134 4.91 -23.02 6.68
CA GLN A 134 4.32 -24.36 6.67
C GLN A 134 2.82 -24.33 7.00
N TYR A 135 2.44 -23.57 8.01
CA TYR A 135 1.03 -23.43 8.39
C TYR A 135 0.25 -22.64 7.35
N SER A 136 0.78 -21.52 6.87
CA SER A 136 0.10 -20.65 5.92
C SER A 136 -0.20 -21.34 4.57
N LEU A 137 0.59 -22.32 4.16
CA LEU A 137 0.32 -23.13 2.97
C LEU A 137 -0.98 -23.95 3.08
N PHE A 138 -1.31 -24.44 4.28
CA PHE A 138 -2.49 -25.30 4.48
C PHE A 138 -3.82 -24.54 4.57
N ILE A 139 -3.79 -23.24 4.87
CA ILE A 139 -4.99 -22.42 5.09
C ILE A 139 -5.50 -21.73 3.85
N SER A 140 -4.67 -21.65 2.78
CA SER A 140 -4.98 -20.90 1.57
C SER A 140 -5.41 -21.82 0.42
N ARG A 141 -6.51 -21.44 -0.23
CA ARG A 141 -7.01 -22.09 -1.45
C ARG A 141 -7.50 -21.06 -2.45
N THR A 142 -7.54 -21.41 -3.72
CA THR A 142 -8.10 -20.58 -4.78
C THR A 142 -9.32 -21.22 -5.43
N ALA A 143 -10.18 -20.38 -6.02
CA ALA A 143 -11.31 -20.79 -6.85
C ALA A 143 -11.43 -19.80 -8.01
N PHE A 144 -11.72 -20.30 -9.21
CA PHE A 144 -12.05 -19.45 -10.33
C PHE A 144 -13.58 -19.31 -10.44
N GLU A 145 -14.07 -18.09 -10.37
CA GLU A 145 -15.50 -17.78 -10.36
C GLU A 145 -15.79 -16.70 -11.41
N GLN A 146 -16.50 -17.08 -12.46
CA GLN A 146 -16.88 -16.20 -13.58
C GLN A 146 -15.67 -15.54 -14.27
N ASN A 147 -15.31 -14.33 -13.87
CA ASN A 147 -14.23 -13.53 -14.46
C ASN A 147 -13.16 -13.13 -13.43
N LYS A 148 -13.02 -13.88 -12.35
CA LYS A 148 -12.08 -13.61 -11.27
C LYS A 148 -11.51 -14.87 -10.61
N MET A 149 -10.28 -14.76 -10.14
CA MET A 149 -9.67 -15.69 -9.21
C MET A 149 -9.96 -15.21 -7.79
N MET A 150 -10.61 -16.03 -6.98
CA MET A 150 -10.81 -15.83 -5.55
C MET A 150 -9.73 -16.57 -4.77
N GLN A 151 -9.23 -15.96 -3.69
CA GLN A 151 -8.43 -16.66 -2.68
C GLN A 151 -9.20 -16.65 -1.36
N TYR A 152 -9.34 -17.81 -0.78
CA TYR A 152 -9.96 -18.03 0.53
C TYR A 152 -8.90 -18.46 1.53
N ILE A 153 -8.90 -17.83 2.71
CA ILE A 153 -8.02 -18.17 3.82
C ILE A 153 -8.90 -18.70 4.94
N SER A 154 -8.57 -19.90 5.45
CA SER A 154 -9.24 -20.51 6.59
C SER A 154 -8.51 -20.15 7.86
N GLU A 155 -8.98 -19.14 8.58
CA GLU A 155 -8.45 -18.76 9.89
C GLU A 155 -9.31 -19.33 11.01
N TYR A 156 -8.66 -19.78 12.09
CA TYR A 156 -9.35 -20.35 13.24
C TYR A 156 -10.18 -19.33 14.04
N SER A 157 -9.93 -18.05 13.85
CA SER A 157 -10.48 -16.98 14.68
C SER A 157 -11.25 -15.90 13.95
N GLU A 158 -11.28 -15.89 12.62
CA GLU A 158 -11.97 -14.81 11.90
C GLU A 158 -13.49 -15.05 11.84
N LYS A 159 -14.21 -14.08 12.38
CA LYS A 159 -15.66 -13.97 12.24
C LYS A 159 -16.10 -13.34 10.92
N ASP A 160 -15.17 -12.61 10.27
CA ASP A 160 -15.40 -11.86 9.03
C ASP A 160 -14.38 -12.29 7.98
N ALA A 161 -14.52 -13.49 7.45
CA ALA A 161 -13.67 -14.01 6.38
C ALA A 161 -13.88 -13.25 5.07
N THR A 162 -13.14 -12.16 4.87
CA THR A 162 -13.06 -11.49 3.58
C THR A 162 -12.04 -12.18 2.69
N SER A 163 -12.48 -12.56 1.50
CA SER A 163 -11.64 -13.19 0.50
C SER A 163 -10.87 -12.13 -0.30
N ARG A 164 -9.75 -12.52 -0.88
CA ARG A 164 -9.06 -11.71 -1.89
C ARG A 164 -9.55 -12.10 -3.26
N PHE A 165 -9.59 -11.14 -4.16
CA PHE A 165 -9.94 -11.40 -5.55
C PHE A 165 -8.99 -10.71 -6.51
N PHE A 166 -8.80 -11.33 -7.66
CA PHE A 166 -8.17 -10.74 -8.83
C PHE A 166 -9.02 -11.03 -10.05
N GLY A 167 -9.63 -10.00 -10.62
CA GLY A 167 -10.56 -10.11 -11.73
C GLY A 167 -10.12 -9.32 -12.96
N MET A 168 -10.73 -9.61 -14.10
CA MET A 168 -10.47 -8.92 -15.37
C MET A 168 -11.77 -8.66 -16.12
N VAL A 169 -11.85 -7.47 -16.72
CA VAL A 169 -12.88 -7.10 -17.71
C VAL A 169 -12.25 -6.56 -18.99
N GLY A 170 -13.02 -6.46 -20.05
CA GLY A 170 -12.57 -5.97 -21.36
C GLY A 170 -12.36 -7.08 -22.40
N ALA A 171 -12.10 -8.31 -21.97
CA ALA A 171 -12.03 -9.49 -22.85
C ALA A 171 -12.42 -10.76 -22.08
N PRO A 172 -12.83 -11.85 -22.77
CA PRO A 172 -13.08 -13.13 -22.13
C PRO A 172 -11.79 -13.73 -21.55
N ILE A 173 -11.86 -14.31 -20.35
CA ILE A 173 -10.78 -15.12 -19.81
C ILE A 173 -10.79 -16.47 -20.48
N THR A 174 -9.70 -16.84 -21.15
CA THR A 174 -9.56 -18.09 -21.89
C THR A 174 -8.95 -19.21 -21.07
N ALA A 175 -8.09 -18.85 -20.10
CA ALA A 175 -7.46 -19.78 -19.16
C ALA A 175 -7.00 -19.05 -17.89
N TYR A 176 -6.66 -19.80 -16.84
CA TYR A 176 -6.24 -19.24 -15.55
C TYR A 176 -5.32 -20.20 -14.80
N ASN A 177 -4.62 -19.67 -13.78
CA ASN A 177 -3.98 -20.46 -12.73
C ASN A 177 -4.21 -19.80 -11.35
N GLY A 178 -4.58 -20.63 -10.38
CA GLY A 178 -4.65 -20.29 -8.96
C GLY A 178 -3.43 -20.78 -8.17
N SER A 179 -2.69 -21.75 -8.73
CA SER A 179 -1.47 -22.31 -8.17
C SER A 179 -0.24 -21.59 -8.72
N LEU A 180 0.59 -21.04 -7.82
CA LEU A 180 1.84 -20.39 -8.21
C LEU A 180 2.81 -21.37 -8.90
N GLU A 181 2.87 -22.62 -8.42
CA GLU A 181 3.76 -23.64 -8.97
C GLU A 181 3.39 -24.00 -10.41
N HIS A 182 2.10 -24.04 -10.72
CA HIS A 182 1.61 -24.30 -12.08
C HIS A 182 1.84 -23.12 -13.03
N PHE A 183 1.70 -21.90 -12.54
CA PHE A 183 1.96 -20.73 -13.37
C PHE A 183 3.45 -20.51 -13.62
N ILE A 184 4.28 -20.53 -12.55
CA ILE A 184 5.73 -20.28 -12.65
C ILE A 184 6.47 -21.49 -13.19
N GLY A 185 6.19 -22.70 -12.69
CA GLY A 185 6.91 -23.92 -13.00
C GLY A 185 8.10 -24.18 -12.07
N SER A 186 8.48 -25.45 -11.97
CA SER A 186 9.62 -25.88 -11.13
C SER A 186 10.94 -25.30 -11.62
N TYR A 187 11.76 -24.78 -10.70
CA TYR A 187 13.07 -24.15 -10.98
C TYR A 187 13.01 -22.92 -11.89
N ARG A 188 11.86 -22.26 -11.94
CA ARG A 188 11.63 -21.03 -12.71
C ARG A 188 11.35 -19.84 -11.78
N THR A 189 11.26 -18.65 -12.36
CA THR A 189 11.01 -17.40 -11.66
C THR A 189 9.93 -16.57 -12.36
N TYR A 190 9.61 -15.40 -11.83
CA TYR A 190 8.69 -14.47 -12.51
C TYR A 190 9.21 -14.02 -13.90
N SER A 191 10.52 -14.12 -14.17
CA SER A 191 11.07 -13.72 -15.47
C SER A 191 10.82 -14.73 -16.59
N ASN A 192 10.52 -15.98 -16.24
CA ASN A 192 10.33 -17.06 -17.19
C ASN A 192 9.23 -18.06 -16.76
N PRO A 193 7.99 -17.60 -16.49
CA PRO A 193 6.91 -18.48 -16.09
C PRO A 193 6.59 -19.49 -17.18
N ILE A 194 6.37 -20.75 -16.80
CA ILE A 194 6.06 -21.82 -17.76
C ILE A 194 4.77 -21.54 -18.54
N ALA A 195 3.73 -21.01 -17.86
CA ALA A 195 2.46 -20.70 -18.50
C ALA A 195 2.61 -19.63 -19.59
N VAL A 196 3.44 -18.61 -19.36
CA VAL A 196 3.68 -17.54 -20.34
C VAL A 196 4.54 -18.06 -21.50
N GLU A 197 5.60 -18.81 -21.20
CA GLU A 197 6.48 -19.38 -22.23
C GLU A 197 5.75 -20.37 -23.14
N SER A 198 4.91 -21.25 -22.56
CA SER A 198 4.09 -22.20 -23.32
C SER A 198 2.90 -21.53 -24.03
N GLY A 199 2.50 -20.33 -23.58
CA GLY A 199 1.35 -19.60 -24.08
C GLY A 199 0.02 -20.07 -23.50
N HIS A 200 0.02 -20.85 -22.43
CA HIS A 200 -1.20 -21.42 -21.87
C HIS A 200 -1.14 -21.65 -20.38
N CYS A 201 -2.16 -21.14 -19.64
CA CYS A 201 -2.48 -21.55 -18.28
C CYS A 201 -3.22 -22.88 -18.30
N ASP A 202 -2.93 -23.79 -17.37
CA ASP A 202 -3.48 -25.14 -17.33
C ASP A 202 -4.77 -25.28 -16.50
N ASN A 203 -5.29 -24.17 -16.01
CA ASN A 203 -6.50 -24.05 -15.18
C ASN A 203 -6.40 -24.71 -13.79
N GLU A 204 -5.19 -24.94 -13.30
CA GLU A 204 -4.98 -25.52 -11.98
C GLU A 204 -5.17 -24.51 -10.85
N LEU A 205 -5.88 -24.95 -9.83
CA LEU A 205 -6.18 -24.18 -8.62
C LEU A 205 -5.23 -24.57 -7.48
N ASN A 206 -5.15 -23.71 -6.47
CA ASN A 206 -4.33 -23.97 -5.29
C ASN A 206 -5.14 -24.60 -4.17
N TYR A 207 -4.59 -25.63 -3.55
CA TYR A 207 -5.18 -26.36 -2.43
C TYR A 207 -4.16 -26.71 -1.33
N ASN A 208 -3.05 -26.24 -1.19
CA ASN A 208 -2.04 -26.48 -0.13
C ASN A 208 -0.64 -26.04 -0.58
N SER A 209 -0.59 -24.98 -1.36
CA SER A 209 0.65 -24.43 -1.89
C SER A 209 0.54 -22.91 -1.93
N ASN A 210 1.46 -22.25 -2.61
CA ASN A 210 1.39 -20.80 -2.79
C ASN A 210 0.31 -20.42 -3.80
N SER A 211 -0.52 -19.47 -3.40
CA SER A 211 -1.63 -18.98 -4.21
C SER A 211 -1.20 -17.86 -5.14
N CYS A 212 -1.74 -17.88 -6.36
CA CYS A 212 -1.65 -16.75 -7.28
C CYS A 212 -3.00 -16.45 -7.93
N GLY A 213 -3.12 -15.27 -8.52
CA GLY A 213 -4.14 -14.94 -9.49
C GLY A 213 -3.45 -14.76 -10.84
N ALA A 214 -3.62 -15.71 -11.75
CA ALA A 214 -3.18 -15.58 -13.13
C ALA A 214 -4.40 -15.73 -14.04
N LEU A 215 -4.64 -14.73 -14.89
CA LEU A 215 -5.78 -14.66 -15.80
C LEU A 215 -5.27 -14.43 -17.22
N GLN A 216 -5.61 -15.32 -18.13
CA GLN A 216 -5.19 -15.27 -19.53
C GLN A 216 -6.35 -14.87 -20.44
N THR A 217 -6.03 -14.06 -21.46
CA THR A 217 -6.93 -13.75 -22.58
C THR A 217 -6.16 -13.73 -23.88
N GLU A 218 -6.86 -14.04 -24.98
CA GLU A 218 -6.32 -14.01 -26.32
C GLU A 218 -6.79 -12.75 -27.06
N LEU A 219 -5.86 -12.11 -27.76
CA LEU A 219 -6.10 -10.88 -28.50
C LEU A 219 -5.61 -11.03 -29.93
N THR A 220 -6.46 -10.69 -30.90
CA THR A 220 -6.04 -10.50 -32.30
C THR A 220 -6.19 -9.03 -32.63
N LEU A 221 -5.07 -8.34 -32.90
CA LEU A 221 -5.05 -6.88 -33.13
C LEU A 221 -4.61 -6.59 -34.57
N GLN A 222 -5.43 -5.87 -35.32
CA GLN A 222 -5.07 -5.33 -36.62
C GLN A 222 -4.03 -4.19 -36.50
N PRO A 223 -3.28 -3.82 -37.54
CA PRO A 223 -2.41 -2.64 -37.50
C PRO A 223 -3.15 -1.38 -37.02
N GLY A 224 -2.60 -0.71 -36.02
CA GLY A 224 -3.20 0.46 -35.41
C GLY A 224 -4.34 0.18 -34.42
N GLU A 225 -4.77 -1.06 -34.25
CA GLU A 225 -5.84 -1.43 -33.32
C GLU A 225 -5.34 -1.47 -31.87
N SER A 226 -6.21 -1.04 -30.96
CA SER A 226 -5.98 -1.08 -29.52
C SER A 226 -7.05 -1.88 -28.81
N LYS A 227 -6.64 -2.59 -27.75
CA LYS A 227 -7.55 -3.29 -26.86
C LYS A 227 -7.33 -2.83 -25.41
N GLU A 228 -8.40 -2.52 -24.72
CA GLU A 228 -8.39 -2.22 -23.28
C GLU A 228 -8.68 -3.48 -22.48
N LEU A 229 -7.86 -3.72 -21.46
CA LEU A 229 -8.05 -4.72 -20.42
C LEU A 229 -7.99 -4.01 -19.06
N ILE A 230 -8.94 -4.30 -18.17
CA ILE A 230 -8.96 -3.73 -16.83
C ILE A 230 -8.87 -4.88 -15.83
N PHE A 231 -7.80 -4.88 -15.04
CA PHE A 231 -7.61 -5.82 -13.94
C PHE A 231 -7.95 -5.13 -12.64
N VAL A 232 -8.62 -5.85 -11.74
CA VAL A 232 -9.02 -5.36 -10.42
C VAL A 232 -8.56 -6.34 -9.35
N LEU A 233 -7.83 -5.82 -8.38
CA LEU A 233 -7.32 -6.59 -7.24
C LEU A 233 -7.86 -6.00 -5.94
N GLY A 234 -8.40 -6.83 -5.07
CA GLY A 234 -8.94 -6.33 -3.81
C GLY A 234 -9.23 -7.40 -2.77
N ARG A 235 -9.79 -6.94 -1.66
CA ARG A 235 -10.25 -7.79 -0.57
C ARG A 235 -11.76 -7.57 -0.35
N LYS A 236 -12.56 -8.52 -0.83
CA LYS A 236 -14.03 -8.47 -0.81
C LYS A 236 -14.60 -9.89 -0.87
N THR A 237 -15.87 -10.02 -0.53
CA THR A 237 -16.65 -11.25 -0.83
C THR A 237 -16.77 -11.42 -2.33
N SER A 238 -17.09 -12.64 -2.78
CA SER A 238 -17.27 -12.92 -4.22
C SER A 238 -18.36 -12.05 -4.84
N ALA A 239 -19.49 -11.88 -4.16
CA ALA A 239 -20.60 -11.05 -4.65
C ALA A 239 -20.22 -9.57 -4.78
N GLU A 240 -19.56 -8.99 -3.77
CA GLU A 240 -19.08 -7.60 -3.85
C GLU A 240 -18.02 -7.42 -4.95
N ALA A 241 -17.18 -8.44 -5.18
CA ALA A 241 -16.19 -8.40 -6.26
C ALA A 241 -16.87 -8.40 -7.63
N ASP A 242 -17.96 -9.15 -7.81
CA ASP A 242 -18.76 -9.11 -9.04
C ASP A 242 -19.36 -7.73 -9.29
N GLU A 243 -19.92 -7.09 -8.27
CA GLU A 243 -20.44 -5.72 -8.35
C GLU A 243 -19.35 -4.72 -8.75
N ILE A 244 -18.16 -4.84 -8.15
CA ILE A 244 -17.02 -3.99 -8.49
C ILE A 244 -16.61 -4.20 -9.95
N LEU A 245 -16.40 -5.44 -10.39
CA LEU A 245 -16.00 -5.74 -11.78
C LEU A 245 -17.03 -5.24 -12.78
N HIS A 246 -18.32 -5.39 -12.49
CA HIS A 246 -19.39 -4.89 -13.36
C HIS A 246 -19.34 -3.36 -13.53
N THR A 247 -18.89 -2.59 -12.53
CA THR A 247 -18.76 -1.14 -12.67
C THR A 247 -17.73 -0.75 -13.73
N TYR A 248 -16.67 -1.56 -13.91
CA TYR A 248 -15.59 -1.34 -14.87
C TYR A 248 -15.93 -1.80 -16.29
N GLU A 249 -17.06 -2.42 -16.52
CA GLU A 249 -17.61 -2.63 -17.86
C GLU A 249 -18.13 -1.33 -18.50
N THR A 250 -18.35 -0.29 -17.67
CA THR A 250 -18.82 1.01 -18.14
C THR A 250 -17.67 1.78 -18.82
N PRO A 251 -17.80 2.15 -20.12
CA PRO A 251 -16.78 2.92 -20.82
C PRO A 251 -16.47 4.26 -20.11
N GLY A 252 -15.19 4.62 -20.02
CA GLY A 252 -14.75 5.88 -19.42
C GLY A 252 -14.73 5.90 -17.89
N LYS A 253 -15.13 4.83 -17.21
CA LYS A 253 -15.13 4.75 -15.73
C LYS A 253 -13.74 5.04 -15.16
N VAL A 254 -12.70 4.41 -15.69
CA VAL A 254 -11.31 4.61 -15.26
C VAL A 254 -10.84 6.04 -15.48
N ASP A 255 -11.16 6.64 -16.63
CA ASP A 255 -10.77 8.02 -16.92
C ASP A 255 -11.43 9.01 -15.94
N ALA A 256 -12.70 8.77 -15.61
CA ALA A 256 -13.42 9.59 -14.63
C ALA A 256 -12.81 9.47 -13.21
N GLU A 257 -12.47 8.26 -12.78
CA GLU A 257 -11.84 8.03 -11.47
C GLU A 257 -10.44 8.63 -11.37
N VAL A 258 -9.61 8.46 -12.40
CA VAL A 258 -8.27 9.08 -12.44
C VAL A 258 -8.35 10.59 -12.49
N ALA A 259 -9.33 11.17 -13.20
CA ALA A 259 -9.57 12.62 -13.21
C ALA A 259 -9.99 13.12 -11.82
N ALA A 260 -10.90 12.42 -11.15
CA ALA A 260 -11.32 12.74 -9.78
C ALA A 260 -10.15 12.69 -8.78
N LEU A 261 -9.29 11.68 -8.84
CA LEU A 261 -8.09 11.59 -8.01
C LEU A 261 -7.13 12.76 -8.26
N LYS A 262 -6.90 13.12 -9.51
CA LYS A 262 -6.06 14.28 -9.86
C LYS A 262 -6.63 15.58 -9.27
N GLN A 263 -7.93 15.78 -9.41
CA GLN A 263 -8.60 16.96 -8.87
C GLN A 263 -8.49 17.02 -7.34
N PHE A 264 -8.81 15.93 -6.65
CA PHE A 264 -8.71 15.81 -5.18
C PHE A 264 -7.31 16.20 -4.66
N TRP A 265 -6.26 15.64 -5.27
CA TRP A 265 -4.90 15.96 -4.84
C TRP A 265 -4.47 17.37 -5.22
N HIS A 266 -4.88 17.89 -6.38
CA HIS A 266 -4.60 19.27 -6.76
C HIS A 266 -5.24 20.26 -5.78
N GLU A 267 -6.48 20.02 -5.37
CA GLU A 267 -7.15 20.86 -4.37
C GLU A 267 -6.39 20.86 -3.05
N LYS A 268 -5.99 19.68 -2.53
CA LYS A 268 -5.20 19.57 -1.28
C LYS A 268 -3.82 20.23 -1.37
N LEU A 269 -3.13 20.07 -2.47
CA LEU A 269 -1.75 20.56 -2.63
C LEU A 269 -1.70 22.08 -2.94
N ASN A 270 -2.74 22.64 -3.51
CA ASN A 270 -2.78 24.06 -3.91
C ASN A 270 -2.93 25.06 -2.75
N HIS A 271 -3.10 24.60 -1.51
CA HIS A 271 -3.12 25.49 -0.34
C HIS A 271 -1.78 26.20 -0.09
N PHE A 272 -0.70 25.64 -0.59
CA PHE A 272 0.61 26.26 -0.58
C PHE A 272 1.29 26.05 -1.92
N SER A 273 1.66 27.15 -2.60
CA SER A 273 2.36 27.06 -3.88
C SER A 273 3.43 28.15 -4.03
N VAL A 274 4.49 27.81 -4.72
CA VAL A 274 5.57 28.72 -5.09
C VAL A 274 5.70 28.79 -6.61
N GLU A 275 6.04 29.96 -7.13
CA GLU A 275 6.37 30.16 -8.53
C GLU A 275 7.77 30.78 -8.64
N THR A 276 8.70 30.04 -9.23
CA THR A 276 10.08 30.47 -9.42
C THR A 276 10.54 30.18 -10.86
N PRO A 277 11.66 30.74 -11.32
CA PRO A 277 12.19 30.41 -12.65
C PRO A 277 12.61 28.94 -12.83
N SER A 278 12.67 28.14 -11.76
CA SER A 278 13.03 26.72 -11.80
C SER A 278 11.79 25.83 -11.74
N GLU A 279 11.38 25.27 -12.87
CA GLU A 279 10.26 24.31 -12.93
C GLU A 279 10.50 23.09 -12.03
N ALA A 280 11.75 22.59 -11.96
CA ALA A 280 12.09 21.46 -11.10
C ALA A 280 11.89 21.78 -9.62
N PHE A 281 12.25 22.99 -9.17
CA PHE A 281 12.02 23.45 -7.82
C PHE A 281 10.52 23.62 -7.54
N ASN A 282 9.79 24.24 -8.44
CA ASN A 282 8.34 24.41 -8.31
C ASN A 282 7.64 23.05 -8.19
N ASN A 283 7.99 22.08 -9.03
CA ASN A 283 7.42 20.72 -8.98
C ASN A 283 7.78 20.00 -7.67
N MET A 284 9.03 20.16 -7.20
CA MET A 284 9.47 19.56 -5.94
C MET A 284 8.66 20.09 -4.75
N ILE A 285 8.48 21.41 -4.66
CA ILE A 285 7.78 22.03 -3.53
C ILE A 285 6.27 21.86 -3.63
N ASN A 286 5.67 22.22 -4.79
CA ASN A 286 4.22 22.30 -4.93
C ASN A 286 3.54 20.93 -5.00
N VAL A 287 4.27 19.89 -5.44
CA VAL A 287 3.69 18.57 -5.65
C VAL A 287 4.39 17.52 -4.80
N TRP A 288 5.68 17.28 -5.07
CA TRP A 288 6.33 16.09 -4.56
C TRP A 288 6.50 16.08 -3.04
N ASN A 289 7.08 17.13 -2.47
CA ASN A 289 7.28 17.23 -1.02
C ASN A 289 5.96 17.23 -0.27
N ALA A 290 5.00 18.03 -0.72
CA ALA A 290 3.69 18.11 -0.10
C ALA A 290 2.96 16.74 -0.13
N TYR A 291 2.98 16.06 -1.29
CA TYR A 291 2.40 14.74 -1.42
C TYR A 291 3.09 13.71 -0.51
N GLN A 292 4.43 13.70 -0.44
CA GLN A 292 5.17 12.81 0.47
C GLN A 292 4.89 13.10 1.93
N CYS A 293 4.69 14.37 2.33
CA CYS A 293 4.28 14.73 3.69
C CYS A 293 2.91 14.11 4.04
N PHE A 294 1.93 14.18 3.15
CA PHE A 294 0.63 13.51 3.35
C PHE A 294 0.78 11.98 3.45
N ILE A 295 1.56 11.34 2.58
CA ILE A 295 1.79 9.90 2.64
C ILE A 295 2.46 9.49 3.96
N THR A 296 3.48 10.23 4.39
CA THR A 296 4.16 9.98 5.67
C THR A 296 3.21 10.15 6.85
N PHE A 297 2.40 11.21 6.84
CA PHE A 297 1.39 11.49 7.86
C PHE A 297 0.33 10.38 7.96
N ILE A 298 -0.19 9.90 6.82
CA ILE A 298 -1.25 8.88 6.80
C ILE A 298 -0.71 7.53 7.28
N TRP A 299 0.50 7.13 6.84
CA TRP A 299 1.04 5.79 7.02
C TRP A 299 2.09 5.69 8.13
N SER A 300 2.39 6.77 8.87
CA SER A 300 3.42 6.78 9.93
C SER A 300 4.74 6.14 9.46
N ARG A 301 5.20 6.52 8.26
CA ARG A 301 6.43 6.00 7.62
C ARG A 301 6.39 4.50 7.26
N ALA A 302 5.27 3.83 7.47
CA ALA A 302 5.15 2.38 7.26
C ALA A 302 4.83 1.97 5.81
N ALA A 303 4.80 2.90 4.87
CA ALA A 303 4.48 2.67 3.46
C ALA A 303 5.73 2.82 2.57
N SER A 304 6.61 1.83 2.58
CA SER A 304 7.82 1.81 1.77
C SER A 304 8.17 0.42 1.25
N PHE A 305 9.19 0.33 0.40
CA PHE A 305 9.75 -0.94 -0.05
C PHE A 305 10.62 -1.63 1.00
N ILE A 306 11.06 -0.91 2.04
CA ILE A 306 11.96 -1.42 3.07
C ILE A 306 11.20 -1.63 4.38
N TYR A 307 10.40 -0.66 4.79
CA TYR A 307 9.65 -0.70 6.03
C TYR A 307 8.15 -0.61 5.76
N CYS A 308 7.42 -1.66 6.10
CA CYS A 308 5.97 -1.74 5.94
C CYS A 308 5.21 -1.71 7.28
N GLY A 309 5.93 -1.43 8.39
CA GLY A 309 5.41 -1.58 9.73
C GLY A 309 5.36 -3.05 10.16
N LEU A 310 5.54 -3.28 11.46
CA LEU A 310 5.45 -4.63 12.07
C LEU A 310 4.28 -4.73 13.05
N ARG A 311 3.59 -3.62 13.33
CA ARG A 311 2.52 -3.53 14.32
C ARG A 311 1.33 -2.73 13.77
N ASN A 312 0.16 -2.95 14.34
CA ASN A 312 -1.06 -2.23 14.01
C ASN A 312 -1.16 -0.92 14.79
N GLY A 313 -0.43 0.10 14.39
CA GLY A 313 -0.48 1.37 15.08
C GLY A 313 0.53 2.41 14.58
N TYR A 314 0.51 3.53 15.26
CA TYR A 314 1.38 4.67 15.01
C TYR A 314 2.50 4.73 16.06
N GLY A 315 3.73 4.96 15.61
CA GLY A 315 4.78 5.40 16.54
C GLY A 315 4.47 6.80 17.05
N TYR A 316 4.45 6.98 18.37
CA TYR A 316 4.04 8.26 18.96
C TYR A 316 4.88 9.44 18.44
N ARG A 317 6.18 9.39 18.67
CA ARG A 317 7.12 10.44 18.26
C ARG A 317 7.08 10.70 16.75
N ASP A 318 7.11 9.62 15.98
CA ASP A 318 7.15 9.70 14.52
C ASP A 318 5.91 10.42 13.98
N THR A 319 4.74 10.05 14.48
CA THR A 319 3.47 10.64 14.03
C THR A 319 3.35 12.10 14.43
N VAL A 320 3.73 12.45 15.68
CA VAL A 320 3.70 13.85 16.13
C VAL A 320 4.63 14.74 15.28
N GLN A 321 5.81 14.23 14.89
CA GLN A 321 6.71 14.94 13.97
C GLN A 321 6.11 15.06 12.56
N ASP A 322 5.51 14.00 12.04
CA ASP A 322 4.99 13.94 10.68
C ASP A 322 3.80 14.90 10.47
N ILE A 323 3.01 15.16 11.52
CA ILE A 323 1.94 16.17 11.49
C ILE A 323 2.47 17.55 11.06
N GLN A 324 3.69 17.93 11.46
CA GLN A 324 4.27 19.22 11.12
C GLN A 324 4.43 19.45 9.61
N GLY A 325 4.50 18.38 8.83
CA GLY A 325 4.63 18.42 7.38
C GLY A 325 3.36 18.84 6.65
N ILE A 326 2.18 18.75 7.29
CA ILE A 326 0.90 19.03 6.66
C ILE A 326 0.11 20.19 7.27
N ILE A 327 0.58 20.77 8.38
CA ILE A 327 -0.15 21.85 9.09
C ILE A 327 -0.52 22.99 8.16
N HIS A 328 0.37 23.40 7.27
CA HIS A 328 0.16 24.48 6.31
C HIS A 328 -0.67 24.08 5.08
N LEU A 329 -0.89 22.78 4.88
CA LEU A 329 -1.65 22.22 3.77
C LEU A 329 -3.09 21.88 4.17
N ASP A 330 -3.27 21.36 5.38
CA ASP A 330 -4.57 20.91 5.91
C ASP A 330 -4.54 21.04 7.45
N PRO A 331 -4.74 22.27 7.99
CA PRO A 331 -4.65 22.52 9.42
C PRO A 331 -5.75 21.81 10.24
N GLU A 332 -6.93 21.58 9.65
CA GLU A 332 -8.01 20.84 10.30
C GLU A 332 -7.64 19.37 10.52
N LEU A 333 -7.15 18.72 9.48
CA LEU A 333 -6.68 17.32 9.55
C LEU A 333 -5.48 17.20 10.51
N ALA A 334 -4.59 18.18 10.53
CA ALA A 334 -3.48 18.24 11.46
C ALA A 334 -3.98 18.34 12.91
N ALA A 335 -4.97 19.20 13.18
CA ALA A 335 -5.56 19.36 14.52
C ALA A 335 -6.23 18.07 15.01
N GLU A 336 -6.97 17.38 14.15
CA GLU A 336 -7.57 16.09 14.47
C GLU A 336 -6.51 15.06 14.91
N LYS A 337 -5.42 14.97 14.18
CA LYS A 337 -4.32 14.07 14.52
C LYS A 337 -3.57 14.49 15.78
N ILE A 338 -3.41 15.80 16.04
CA ILE A 338 -2.83 16.29 17.29
C ILE A 338 -3.71 15.86 18.47
N ARG A 339 -5.04 16.04 18.40
CA ARG A 339 -5.96 15.57 19.46
C ARG A 339 -5.87 14.05 19.67
N PHE A 340 -5.80 13.29 18.58
CA PHE A 340 -5.61 11.84 18.64
C PHE A 340 -4.29 11.46 19.33
N MET A 341 -3.19 12.14 19.05
CA MET A 341 -1.91 11.87 19.69
C MET A 341 -1.86 12.37 21.14
N LEU A 342 -2.52 13.47 21.48
CA LEU A 342 -2.71 13.92 22.85
C LEU A 342 -3.49 12.88 23.67
N SER A 343 -4.56 12.32 23.12
CA SER A 343 -5.33 11.27 23.79
C SER A 343 -4.56 9.95 24.00
N ALA A 344 -3.42 9.79 23.34
CA ALA A 344 -2.50 8.68 23.52
C ALA A 344 -1.34 9.00 24.51
N GLN A 345 -1.35 10.18 25.11
CA GLN A 345 -0.50 10.49 26.26
C GLN A 345 -1.08 9.86 27.52
N VAL A 346 -0.24 9.28 28.36
CA VAL A 346 -0.60 8.70 29.65
C VAL A 346 -0.65 9.80 30.71
N ASP A 347 -1.45 9.64 31.74
CA ASP A 347 -1.61 10.62 32.84
C ASP A 347 -0.31 10.95 33.60
N ASN A 348 0.70 10.06 33.49
CA ASN A 348 2.05 10.34 34.00
C ASN A 348 2.86 11.31 33.12
N GLY A 349 2.36 11.67 31.93
CA GLY A 349 2.97 12.58 30.96
C GLY A 349 3.77 11.92 29.87
N GLY A 350 4.00 10.60 29.89
CA GLY A 350 4.63 9.82 28.83
C GLY A 350 3.68 9.55 27.67
N GLY A 351 4.22 9.39 26.45
CA GLY A 351 3.44 8.93 25.31
C GLY A 351 3.43 7.40 25.21
N LEU A 352 2.33 6.80 24.75
CA LEU A 352 2.29 5.38 24.40
C LEU A 352 3.27 5.12 23.24
N PRO A 353 4.31 4.29 23.39
CA PRO A 353 5.30 4.05 22.33
C PRO A 353 4.71 3.57 21.01
N LEU A 354 3.60 2.84 21.07
CA LEU A 354 2.75 2.46 19.97
C LEU A 354 1.29 2.86 20.26
N VAL A 355 0.72 3.70 19.41
CA VAL A 355 -0.69 4.09 19.46
C VAL A 355 -1.45 3.22 18.46
N LYS A 356 -2.32 2.35 18.94
CA LYS A 356 -3.07 1.42 18.07
C LYS A 356 -4.01 2.17 17.12
N PHE A 357 -4.29 1.62 15.94
CA PHE A 357 -5.27 2.19 15.01
C PHE A 357 -6.69 2.27 15.60
N ASN A 358 -7.02 1.34 16.50
CA ASN A 358 -8.26 1.30 17.26
C ASN A 358 -8.09 1.85 18.69
N HIS A 359 -7.18 2.82 18.88
CA HIS A 359 -6.94 3.48 20.16
C HIS A 359 -8.26 3.93 20.81
N ASN A 360 -8.41 3.59 22.09
CA ASN A 360 -9.59 3.89 22.89
C ASN A 360 -9.19 4.73 24.11
N ALA A 361 -9.21 6.05 23.92
CA ALA A 361 -8.82 7.01 24.94
C ALA A 361 -9.54 6.76 26.28
N GLY A 362 -8.82 6.83 27.38
CA GLY A 362 -9.32 6.58 28.73
C GLY A 362 -9.32 5.12 29.17
N HIS A 363 -9.04 4.17 28.26
CA HIS A 363 -9.16 2.72 28.51
C HIS A 363 -7.96 1.91 28.00
N GLU A 364 -6.86 2.57 27.68
CA GLU A 364 -5.66 1.89 27.19
C GLU A 364 -4.82 1.36 28.35
N ASN A 365 -4.26 0.18 28.14
CA ASN A 365 -3.15 -0.30 28.95
C ASN A 365 -1.89 0.52 28.66
N THR A 366 -0.96 0.56 29.59
CA THR A 366 0.28 1.34 29.49
C THR A 366 1.51 0.42 29.48
N PRO A 367 2.71 0.92 29.17
CA PRO A 367 3.94 0.13 29.25
C PRO A 367 4.22 -0.52 30.61
N ASP A 368 3.59 -0.04 31.68
CA ASP A 368 3.66 -0.64 33.02
C ASP A 368 2.80 -1.90 33.16
N ASP A 369 1.92 -2.19 32.17
CA ASP A 369 1.05 -3.34 32.14
C ASP A 369 1.64 -4.45 31.25
N PRO A 370 1.78 -5.69 31.74
CA PRO A 370 2.25 -6.83 30.95
C PRO A 370 1.41 -7.11 29.69
N GLU A 371 0.12 -6.83 29.70
CA GLU A 371 -0.78 -7.00 28.54
C GLU A 371 -0.40 -6.05 27.41
N TYR A 372 -0.11 -4.77 27.71
CA TYR A 372 0.37 -3.83 26.72
C TYR A 372 1.69 -4.30 26.09
N VAL A 373 2.63 -4.76 26.91
CA VAL A 373 3.93 -5.26 26.45
C VAL A 373 3.76 -6.47 25.54
N LYS A 374 2.87 -7.39 25.89
CA LYS A 374 2.56 -8.58 25.10
C LYS A 374 1.96 -8.20 23.73
N GLU A 375 1.04 -7.24 23.72
CA GLU A 375 0.34 -6.80 22.51
C GLU A 375 1.24 -5.97 21.59
N THR A 376 2.01 -5.05 22.15
CA THR A 376 2.76 -4.04 21.38
C THR A 376 4.26 -4.37 21.23
N GLY A 377 4.83 -5.15 22.14
CA GLY A 377 6.25 -5.44 22.23
C GLY A 377 7.09 -4.28 22.81
N HIS A 378 6.47 -3.28 23.43
CA HIS A 378 7.14 -2.11 24.02
C HIS A 378 7.06 -2.13 25.55
N PRO A 379 8.15 -2.52 26.25
CA PRO A 379 8.15 -2.68 27.71
C PRO A 379 8.41 -1.38 28.48
N SER A 380 8.65 -0.25 27.80
CA SER A 380 9.00 1.01 28.46
C SER A 380 8.61 2.22 27.62
N TYR A 381 8.34 3.33 28.31
CA TYR A 381 8.19 4.63 27.69
C TYR A 381 9.49 5.10 27.04
N ARG A 382 9.36 5.96 26.05
CA ARG A 382 10.50 6.70 25.48
C ARG A 382 10.48 8.12 26.07
N ALA A 383 11.64 8.57 26.48
CA ALA A 383 11.76 9.83 27.23
C ALA A 383 11.29 11.08 26.45
N ASP A 384 11.43 11.07 25.13
CA ASP A 384 11.18 12.23 24.28
C ASP A 384 9.87 12.19 23.48
N ASP A 385 9.11 11.10 23.54
CA ASP A 385 7.91 10.93 22.71
C ASP A 385 6.94 12.12 22.85
N ALA A 386 6.53 12.44 24.09
CA ALA A 386 5.57 13.52 24.34
C ALA A 386 6.17 14.93 24.18
N LEU A 387 7.49 15.09 24.19
CA LEU A 387 8.12 16.39 24.00
C LEU A 387 7.95 16.94 22.57
N TRP A 388 7.76 16.07 21.59
CA TRP A 388 7.50 16.50 20.22
C TRP A 388 6.13 17.17 20.02
N LEU A 389 5.24 17.08 21.01
CA LEU A 389 3.99 17.87 21.04
C LEU A 389 4.27 19.38 21.05
N PHE A 390 5.35 19.84 21.73
CA PHE A 390 5.67 21.26 21.83
C PHE A 390 5.86 21.95 20.48
N PRO A 391 6.82 21.54 19.64
CA PRO A 391 7.02 22.17 18.35
C PRO A 391 5.81 21.97 17.42
N THR A 392 5.10 20.84 17.52
CA THR A 392 3.95 20.55 16.67
C THR A 392 2.76 21.42 17.00
N ILE A 393 2.40 21.55 18.28
CA ILE A 393 1.27 22.40 18.71
C ILE A 393 1.61 23.88 18.51
N ALA A 394 2.85 24.30 18.84
CA ALA A 394 3.28 25.68 18.61
C ALA A 394 3.19 26.07 17.12
N LYS A 395 3.62 25.16 16.23
CA LYS A 395 3.50 25.36 14.79
C LYS A 395 2.04 25.41 14.34
N TYR A 396 1.19 24.51 14.83
CA TYR A 396 -0.24 24.51 14.52
C TYR A 396 -0.93 25.81 14.95
N VAL A 397 -0.71 26.25 16.20
CA VAL A 397 -1.28 27.49 16.71
C VAL A 397 -0.75 28.71 15.95
N GLY A 398 0.55 28.72 15.62
CA GLY A 398 1.15 29.79 14.82
C GLY A 398 0.58 29.89 13.40
N GLU A 399 0.30 28.77 12.77
CA GLU A 399 -0.25 28.71 11.40
C GLU A 399 -1.75 29.02 11.37
N SER A 400 -2.52 28.42 12.29
CA SER A 400 -3.98 28.55 12.31
C SER A 400 -4.47 29.81 13.04
N GLY A 401 -3.65 30.43 13.89
CA GLY A 401 -4.06 31.50 14.78
C GLY A 401 -4.98 31.06 15.95
N ASN A 402 -5.23 29.75 16.08
CA ASN A 402 -6.16 29.21 17.09
C ASN A 402 -5.48 29.04 18.46
N ALA A 403 -5.30 30.14 19.20
CA ALA A 403 -4.74 30.09 20.56
C ALA A 403 -5.64 29.34 21.55
N ALA A 404 -6.96 29.29 21.32
CA ALA A 404 -7.90 28.57 22.17
C ALA A 404 -7.68 27.06 22.16
N PHE A 405 -6.88 26.52 21.23
CA PHE A 405 -6.49 25.12 21.21
C PHE A 405 -5.77 24.66 22.49
N TYR A 406 -5.03 25.55 23.16
CA TYR A 406 -4.40 25.26 24.43
C TYR A 406 -5.37 24.99 25.59
N ASP A 407 -6.60 25.48 25.48
CA ASP A 407 -7.65 25.33 26.49
C ASP A 407 -8.56 24.12 26.22
N GLU A 408 -8.42 23.45 25.08
CA GLU A 408 -9.18 22.24 24.76
C GLU A 408 -8.85 21.14 25.78
N VAL A 409 -9.89 20.45 26.27
CA VAL A 409 -9.75 19.34 27.22
C VAL A 409 -9.67 18.03 26.48
N ILE A 410 -8.63 17.24 26.73
CA ILE A 410 -8.36 15.96 26.09
C ILE A 410 -8.20 14.87 27.16
N VAL A 411 -8.79 13.71 26.91
CA VAL A 411 -8.71 12.53 27.78
C VAL A 411 -7.33 11.87 27.63
N TYR A 412 -6.71 11.44 28.73
CA TYR A 412 -5.48 10.64 28.70
C TYR A 412 -5.76 9.19 28.26
N ALA A 413 -4.73 8.51 27.79
CA ALA A 413 -4.82 7.13 27.31
C ALA A 413 -5.40 6.15 28.34
N ASN A 414 -5.01 6.31 29.60
CA ASN A 414 -5.37 5.44 30.73
C ASN A 414 -6.45 6.04 31.65
N GLY A 415 -7.05 7.17 31.29
CA GLY A 415 -8.12 7.83 32.05
C GLY A 415 -7.72 9.17 32.66
N GLY A 416 -8.74 9.94 33.04
CA GLY A 416 -8.55 11.33 33.40
C GLY A 416 -8.48 12.25 32.17
N GLU A 417 -8.55 13.55 32.38
CA GLU A 417 -8.52 14.56 31.31
C GLU A 417 -7.89 15.85 31.83
N ASP A 418 -7.22 16.58 30.95
CA ASP A 418 -6.66 17.90 31.22
C ASP A 418 -6.70 18.78 29.98
N THR A 419 -6.39 20.06 30.14
CA THR A 419 -6.20 20.95 28.98
C THR A 419 -4.97 20.55 28.15
N VAL A 420 -4.94 20.88 26.88
CA VAL A 420 -3.75 20.71 26.02
C VAL A 420 -2.52 21.35 26.67
N TYR A 421 -2.67 22.51 27.33
CA TYR A 421 -1.59 23.16 28.04
C TYR A 421 -1.06 22.32 29.21
N ASP A 422 -1.94 21.67 29.97
CA ASP A 422 -1.56 20.81 31.09
C ASP A 422 -0.96 19.48 30.61
N HIS A 423 -1.41 18.92 29.47
CA HIS A 423 -0.73 17.82 28.76
C HIS A 423 0.75 18.14 28.47
N LEU A 424 1.04 19.34 27.99
CA LEU A 424 2.41 19.79 27.76
C LEU A 424 3.21 19.90 29.05
N LYS A 425 2.64 20.45 30.14
CA LYS A 425 3.31 20.50 31.43
C LYS A 425 3.65 19.10 31.96
N ARG A 426 2.71 18.15 31.83
CA ARG A 426 2.96 16.76 32.26
C ARG A 426 4.07 16.09 31.46
N ALA A 427 4.21 16.38 30.18
CA ALA A 427 5.32 15.88 29.38
C ALA A 427 6.70 16.34 29.91
N ILE A 428 6.80 17.59 30.37
CA ILE A 428 8.04 18.10 31.02
C ILE A 428 8.24 17.43 32.38
N GLN A 429 7.19 17.29 33.19
CA GLN A 429 7.28 16.64 34.50
C GLN A 429 7.73 15.18 34.37
N PHE A 430 7.22 14.45 33.41
CA PHE A 430 7.62 13.08 33.11
C PHE A 430 9.12 12.97 32.86
N LEU A 431 9.68 13.85 32.02
CA LEU A 431 11.12 13.88 31.75
C LEU A 431 11.94 14.18 33.00
N SER A 432 11.48 15.13 33.84
CA SER A 432 12.14 15.47 35.08
C SER A 432 12.19 14.29 36.07
N LEU A 433 11.09 13.53 36.17
CA LEU A 433 11.00 12.36 37.04
C LEU A 433 11.93 11.23 36.60
N ILE A 434 12.04 10.95 35.28
CA ILE A 434 12.97 9.94 34.73
C ILE A 434 14.42 10.30 35.10
N HIS A 435 14.82 11.57 34.99
CA HIS A 435 16.17 12.01 35.34
C HIS A 435 16.47 11.98 36.84
N ILE A 436 15.45 12.10 37.68
CA ILE A 436 15.62 12.05 39.17
C ILE A 436 15.61 10.63 39.69
N SER A 437 14.80 9.74 39.09
CA SER A 437 14.63 8.37 39.59
C SER A 437 15.63 7.34 39.01
N GLU A 438 16.35 7.65 37.95
CA GLU A 438 17.32 6.75 37.32
C GLU A 438 18.77 7.28 37.19
N PRO A 439 19.33 8.04 38.18
CA PRO A 439 20.72 8.48 38.08
C PRO A 439 21.74 7.32 38.11
N THR A 440 21.32 6.13 38.56
CA THR A 440 22.19 4.96 38.77
C THR A 440 22.33 4.04 37.55
N ARG A 441 21.51 4.15 36.50
CA ARG A 441 21.65 3.32 35.31
C ARG A 441 22.68 3.81 34.30
N GLN A 442 23.07 5.08 34.33
CA GLN A 442 24.09 5.62 33.45
C GLN A 442 25.54 5.24 33.83
N GLU A 443 25.79 4.90 35.09
CA GLU A 443 27.11 4.47 35.57
C GLU A 443 27.45 3.01 35.21
N ALA A 444 26.49 2.22 34.75
CA ALA A 444 26.69 0.81 34.39
C ALA A 444 27.10 0.56 32.92
N ILE A 445 27.29 1.62 32.12
CA ILE A 445 27.65 1.55 30.70
C ILE A 445 29.00 2.28 30.40
N SER A 446 29.86 2.43 31.40
CA SER A 446 31.23 2.89 31.17
C SER A 446 32.25 1.73 31.23
#